data_7eb6baf45e42aa611e89b967362f9437
#
_entry.id   7eb6baf45e42aa611e89b967362f9437
#
_cell.length_a   1.000
_cell.length_b   1.000
_cell.length_c   1.000
_cell.angle_alpha   90.00
_cell.angle_beta   90.00
_cell.angle_gamma   90.00
#
_symmetry.space_group_name_H-M   'P 1'
#
loop_
_entity.id
_entity.type
_entity.pdbx_description
1 polymer ?
#
loop_
_entity_poly.entity_id
_entity_poly.type
_entity_poly.pdbx_seq_one_letter_code
_entity_poly.pdbx_strand_id
1 'polypeptide(L)'
;MSFEKVVTTSGQYMYDNFHFSEAIKSNGFLLCSGVIGTGADGKIPDDTKEEFRNAWTALGKLLAECDMNYSDIVECTTYHVGLQANMGDFMSVRDEFLSEPWPAWTAIGITELAIPGARVEFRVTAALKDQS
;
A
#
# COMPACT_ATOMS: atom_id res chain seq x y z
N MET A 1 22.52 5.24 -12.54
CA MET A 1 21.46 4.94 -11.57
C MET A 1 20.40 4.11 -12.25
N SER A 2 19.94 3.08 -11.61
CA SER A 2 19.10 2.06 -12.24
C SER A 2 17.65 2.10 -11.78
N PHE A 3 17.16 3.22 -11.27
CA PHE A 3 15.77 3.32 -10.91
C PHE A 3 15.14 4.65 -11.33
N GLU A 4 13.83 4.60 -11.49
CA GLU A 4 13.02 5.78 -11.81
C GLU A 4 12.05 6.02 -10.67
N LYS A 5 12.03 7.24 -10.16
CA LYS A 5 11.08 7.58 -9.09
C LYS A 5 9.67 7.79 -9.64
N VAL A 6 8.68 7.45 -8.84
CA VAL A 6 7.27 7.73 -9.11
C VAL A 6 6.77 8.61 -7.98
N VAL A 7 6.36 9.82 -8.31
CA VAL A 7 5.78 10.76 -7.35
C VAL A 7 4.58 11.40 -8.04
N THR A 8 3.39 11.05 -7.58
CA THR A 8 2.15 11.60 -8.13
C THR A 8 1.89 12.97 -7.51
N THR A 9 0.89 13.68 -8.02
CA THR A 9 0.49 14.96 -7.46
C THR A 9 0.18 14.83 -5.95
N SER A 10 -0.52 13.76 -5.56
CA SER A 10 -0.86 13.55 -4.16
C SER A 10 0.32 13.18 -3.28
N GLY A 11 1.40 12.69 -3.87
CA GLY A 11 2.61 12.31 -3.12
C GLY A 11 3.69 13.38 -3.08
N GLN A 12 3.50 14.48 -3.79
CA GLN A 12 4.54 15.51 -3.91
C GLN A 12 4.91 16.13 -2.56
N TYR A 13 3.92 16.36 -1.69
CA TYR A 13 4.18 16.92 -0.37
C TYR A 13 5.11 16.03 0.46
N MET A 14 4.87 14.71 0.42
CA MET A 14 5.71 13.77 1.17
C MET A 14 7.11 13.71 0.59
N TYR A 15 7.24 13.76 -0.73
CA TYR A 15 8.55 13.78 -1.38
C TYR A 15 9.35 15.01 -0.94
N ASP A 16 8.73 16.18 -1.01
CA ASP A 16 9.41 17.45 -0.70
C ASP A 16 9.74 17.58 0.78
N ASN A 17 8.88 17.10 1.67
CA ASN A 17 9.00 17.38 3.11
C ASN A 17 9.50 16.18 3.92
N PHE A 18 9.28 14.96 3.47
CA PHE A 18 9.69 13.76 4.20
C PHE A 18 10.71 12.91 3.42
N HIS A 19 11.04 13.33 2.20
CA HIS A 19 12.17 12.82 1.41
C HIS A 19 12.05 11.33 1.09
N PHE A 20 10.91 10.90 0.55
CA PHE A 20 10.78 9.58 -0.04
C PHE A 20 9.85 9.63 -1.23
N SER A 21 10.06 8.71 -2.19
CA SER A 21 9.20 8.55 -3.35
C SER A 21 8.04 7.63 -3.01
N GLU A 22 6.86 7.84 -3.60
CA GLU A 22 5.74 6.92 -3.42
C GLU A 22 6.07 5.53 -3.92
N ALA A 23 6.84 5.45 -5.02
CA ALA A 23 7.28 4.17 -5.56
C ALA A 23 8.53 4.37 -6.40
N ILE A 24 9.19 3.27 -6.67
CA ILE A 24 10.40 3.20 -7.50
C ILE A 24 10.17 2.12 -8.56
N LYS A 25 10.49 2.42 -9.82
CA LYS A 25 10.57 1.42 -10.88
C LYS A 25 12.03 0.99 -11.02
N SER A 26 12.29 -0.30 -10.89
CA SER A 26 13.65 -0.83 -11.01
C SER A 26 13.59 -2.31 -11.37
N ASN A 27 14.39 -2.70 -12.33
CA ASN A 27 14.57 -4.10 -12.73
C ASN A 27 13.26 -4.87 -13.00
N GLY A 28 12.29 -4.20 -13.61
CA GLY A 28 11.03 -4.85 -13.97
C GLY A 28 10.00 -4.88 -12.84
N PHE A 29 10.26 -4.18 -11.74
CA PHE A 29 9.34 -4.14 -10.60
C PHE A 29 8.99 -2.71 -10.22
N LEU A 30 7.80 -2.56 -9.66
CA LEU A 30 7.39 -1.35 -8.95
C LEU A 30 7.49 -1.64 -7.46
N LEU A 31 8.35 -0.90 -6.79
CA LEU A 31 8.58 -1.05 -5.34
C LEU A 31 7.90 0.13 -4.66
N CYS A 32 6.81 -0.15 -3.95
CA CYS A 32 6.02 0.91 -3.33
C CYS A 32 6.49 1.21 -1.91
N SER A 33 6.46 2.48 -1.54
CA SER A 33 6.60 2.88 -0.15
C SER A 33 5.35 2.46 0.62
N GLY A 34 5.39 2.55 1.94
CA GLY A 34 4.28 2.17 2.79
C GLY A 34 3.01 2.98 2.50
N VAL A 35 1.87 2.28 2.47
CA VAL A 35 0.55 2.89 2.23
C VAL A 35 -0.30 2.68 3.47
N ILE A 36 -0.94 3.76 3.94
CA ILE A 36 -1.83 3.73 5.09
C ILE A 36 -3.24 4.13 4.67
N GLY A 37 -4.19 4.02 5.59
CA GLY A 37 -5.61 4.17 5.28
C GLY A 37 -6.25 5.47 5.74
N THR A 38 -5.61 6.62 5.48
CA THR A 38 -6.20 7.92 5.79
C THR A 38 -7.45 8.17 4.92
N GLY A 39 -8.43 8.85 5.50
CA GLY A 39 -9.59 9.29 4.76
C GLY A 39 -9.33 10.58 4.00
N ALA A 40 -10.36 11.11 3.35
CA ALA A 40 -10.29 12.35 2.59
C ALA A 40 -9.92 13.56 3.47
N ASP A 41 -10.21 13.47 4.77
CA ASP A 41 -9.86 14.50 5.75
C ASP A 41 -8.41 14.40 6.24
N GLY A 42 -7.65 13.43 5.74
CA GLY A 42 -6.27 13.20 6.15
C GLY A 42 -6.11 12.48 7.47
N LYS A 43 -7.20 11.98 8.05
CA LYS A 43 -7.21 11.31 9.35
C LYS A 43 -7.50 9.83 9.21
N ILE A 44 -7.05 9.06 10.21
CA ILE A 44 -7.38 7.64 10.28
C ILE A 44 -8.83 7.51 10.77
N PRO A 45 -9.70 6.80 10.05
CA PRO A 45 -11.09 6.63 10.50
C PRO A 45 -11.18 5.72 11.72
N ASP A 46 -12.26 5.86 12.49
CA ASP A 46 -12.50 5.02 13.67
C ASP A 46 -12.78 3.58 13.27
N ASP A 47 -13.47 3.36 12.17
CA ASP A 47 -13.81 2.03 11.69
C ASP A 47 -12.63 1.34 11.03
N THR A 48 -12.29 0.13 11.51
CA THR A 48 -11.15 -0.62 10.97
C THR A 48 -11.32 -0.98 9.51
N LYS A 49 -12.51 -1.40 9.11
CA LYS A 49 -12.72 -1.79 7.70
C LYS A 49 -12.62 -0.60 6.77
N GLU A 50 -13.09 0.57 7.20
CA GLU A 50 -12.96 1.78 6.41
C GLU A 50 -11.49 2.14 6.21
N GLU A 51 -10.71 2.07 7.28
CA GLU A 51 -9.26 2.30 7.20
C GLU A 51 -8.61 1.35 6.20
N PHE A 52 -8.95 0.06 6.28
CA PHE A 52 -8.35 -0.95 5.40
C PHE A 52 -8.75 -0.73 3.95
N ARG A 53 -10.02 -0.38 3.68
CA ARG A 53 -10.46 -0.05 2.33
C ARG A 53 -9.77 1.19 1.79
N ASN A 54 -9.59 2.20 2.63
CA ASN A 54 -8.87 3.40 2.24
C ASN A 54 -7.45 3.09 1.79
N ALA A 55 -6.76 2.20 2.53
CA ALA A 55 -5.40 1.82 2.20
C ALA A 55 -5.34 1.07 0.86
N TRP A 56 -6.23 0.11 0.63
CA TRP A 56 -6.28 -0.60 -0.64
C TRP A 56 -6.65 0.33 -1.80
N THR A 57 -7.57 1.26 -1.58
CA THR A 57 -7.96 2.24 -2.59
C THR A 57 -6.79 3.16 -2.94
N ALA A 58 -6.05 3.62 -1.95
CA ALA A 58 -4.88 4.46 -2.18
C ALA A 58 -3.82 3.73 -3.00
N LEU A 59 -3.58 2.46 -2.66
CA LEU A 59 -2.65 1.62 -3.42
C LEU A 59 -3.11 1.47 -4.87
N GLY A 60 -4.41 1.24 -5.08
CA GLY A 60 -4.96 1.09 -6.43
C GLY A 60 -4.77 2.33 -7.29
N LYS A 61 -4.90 3.52 -6.69
CA LYS A 61 -4.65 4.78 -7.40
C LYS A 61 -3.19 4.90 -7.82
N LEU A 62 -2.27 4.53 -6.95
CA LEU A 62 -0.84 4.56 -7.26
C LEU A 62 -0.52 3.56 -8.38
N LEU A 63 -1.06 2.36 -8.31
CA LEU A 63 -0.87 1.36 -9.36
C LEU A 63 -1.41 1.88 -10.71
N ALA A 64 -2.60 2.48 -10.70
CA ALA A 64 -3.21 3.01 -11.92
C ALA A 64 -2.36 4.10 -12.57
N GLU A 65 -1.70 4.94 -11.77
CA GLU A 65 -0.78 5.95 -12.29
C GLU A 65 0.41 5.32 -13.03
N CYS A 66 0.70 4.06 -12.74
CA CYS A 66 1.78 3.30 -13.38
C CYS A 66 1.25 2.30 -14.42
N ASP A 67 0.00 2.46 -14.86
CA ASP A 67 -0.66 1.55 -15.80
C ASP A 67 -0.72 0.10 -15.28
N MET A 68 -0.91 -0.04 -13.98
CA MET A 68 -0.95 -1.33 -13.29
C MET A 68 -2.25 -1.48 -12.51
N ASN A 69 -2.51 -2.69 -12.04
CA ASN A 69 -3.67 -2.96 -11.19
C ASN A 69 -3.31 -4.01 -10.14
N TYR A 70 -4.28 -4.39 -9.31
CA TYR A 70 -4.04 -5.30 -8.17
C TYR A 70 -3.49 -6.65 -8.63
N SER A 71 -3.82 -7.11 -9.82
CA SER A 71 -3.34 -8.41 -10.30
C SER A 71 -1.84 -8.40 -10.63
N ASP A 72 -1.22 -7.24 -10.69
CA ASP A 72 0.23 -7.12 -10.91
C ASP A 72 1.04 -7.24 -9.62
N ILE A 73 0.38 -7.24 -8.46
CA ILE A 73 1.05 -7.37 -7.16
C ILE A 73 1.61 -8.78 -7.02
N VAL A 74 2.91 -8.89 -6.75
CA VAL A 74 3.57 -10.19 -6.58
C VAL A 74 3.84 -10.50 -5.11
N GLU A 75 4.00 -9.47 -4.27
CA GLU A 75 4.15 -9.68 -2.83
C GLU A 75 3.66 -8.46 -2.06
N CYS A 76 3.24 -8.70 -0.82
CA CYS A 76 2.96 -7.61 0.09
C CYS A 76 3.36 -8.00 1.50
N THR A 77 3.80 -7.00 2.26
CA THR A 77 4.01 -7.13 3.70
C THR A 77 3.09 -6.13 4.35
N THR A 78 2.33 -6.60 5.33
CA THR A 78 1.39 -5.73 6.04
C THR A 78 1.79 -5.66 7.50
N TYR A 79 1.89 -4.42 8.00
CA TYR A 79 2.28 -4.13 9.37
C TYR A 79 1.04 -3.67 10.12
N HIS A 80 0.76 -4.29 11.26
CA HIS A 80 -0.50 -4.08 11.97
C HIS A 80 -0.29 -3.72 13.43
N VAL A 81 -0.98 -2.69 13.87
CA VAL A 81 -1.17 -2.44 15.29
C VAL A 81 -2.46 -3.15 15.68
N GLY A 82 -2.35 -4.16 16.57
CA GLY A 82 -3.50 -5.01 16.92
C GLY A 82 -3.76 -6.09 15.89
N LEU A 83 -2.72 -6.73 15.39
CA LEU A 83 -2.79 -7.73 14.33
C LEU A 83 -3.85 -8.81 14.59
N GLN A 84 -3.76 -9.48 15.73
CA GLN A 84 -4.64 -10.63 15.99
C GLN A 84 -6.10 -10.21 16.15
N ALA A 85 -6.36 -9.07 16.77
CA ALA A 85 -7.71 -8.58 16.99
C ALA A 85 -8.39 -8.15 15.68
N ASN A 86 -7.60 -7.64 14.72
CA ASN A 86 -8.15 -7.04 13.51
C ASN A 86 -7.97 -7.89 12.25
N MET A 87 -7.36 -9.07 12.37
CA MET A 87 -7.04 -9.91 11.20
C MET A 87 -8.30 -10.31 10.43
N GLY A 88 -9.38 -10.64 11.11
CA GLY A 88 -10.63 -11.02 10.43
C GLY A 88 -11.16 -9.90 9.53
N ASP A 89 -11.19 -8.69 10.06
CA ASP A 89 -11.61 -7.52 9.28
C ASP A 89 -10.66 -7.25 8.12
N PHE A 90 -9.35 -7.38 8.37
CA PHE A 90 -8.36 -7.15 7.33
C PHE A 90 -8.52 -8.14 6.18
N MET A 91 -8.66 -9.42 6.48
CA MET A 91 -8.83 -10.47 5.45
C MET A 91 -10.11 -10.23 4.64
N SER A 92 -11.19 -9.89 5.31
CA SER A 92 -12.47 -9.62 4.65
C SER A 92 -12.36 -8.47 3.64
N VAL A 93 -11.68 -7.39 4.03
CA VAL A 93 -11.49 -6.23 3.13
C VAL A 93 -10.50 -6.57 2.02
N ARG A 94 -9.38 -7.23 2.35
CA ARG A 94 -8.38 -7.62 1.37
C ARG A 94 -9.01 -8.41 0.22
N ASP A 95 -9.92 -9.31 0.53
CA ASP A 95 -10.56 -10.16 -0.46
C ASP A 95 -11.54 -9.40 -1.36
N GLU A 96 -11.87 -8.15 -1.03
CA GLU A 96 -12.62 -7.27 -1.93
C GLU A 96 -11.73 -6.74 -3.08
N PHE A 97 -10.42 -6.74 -2.89
CA PHE A 97 -9.48 -6.11 -3.84
C PHE A 97 -8.59 -7.13 -4.56
N LEU A 98 -8.20 -8.21 -3.89
CA LEU A 98 -7.33 -9.22 -4.47
C LEU A 98 -8.11 -10.47 -4.86
N SER A 99 -7.58 -11.19 -5.86
CA SER A 99 -8.13 -12.45 -6.32
C SER A 99 -7.00 -13.38 -6.72
N GLU A 100 -7.34 -14.64 -7.03
CA GLU A 100 -6.36 -15.62 -7.50
C GLU A 100 -5.72 -15.19 -8.82
N PRO A 101 -4.43 -15.48 -9.02
CA PRO A 101 -3.51 -16.10 -8.07
C PRO A 101 -3.10 -15.12 -6.98
N TRP A 102 -3.09 -15.59 -5.72
CA TRP A 102 -2.80 -14.73 -4.57
C TRP A 102 -1.31 -14.36 -4.55
N PRO A 103 -0.96 -13.11 -4.25
CA PRO A 103 0.45 -12.74 -4.09
C PRO A 103 1.03 -13.35 -2.80
N ALA A 104 2.35 -13.39 -2.72
CA ALA A 104 3.01 -13.74 -1.47
C ALA A 104 2.66 -12.68 -0.43
N TRP A 105 2.46 -13.10 0.82
CA TRP A 105 2.02 -12.17 1.87
C TRP A 105 2.64 -12.54 3.22
N THR A 106 3.12 -11.51 3.93
CA THR A 106 3.58 -11.64 5.31
C THR A 106 2.88 -10.56 6.13
N ALA A 107 2.28 -10.94 7.26
CA ALA A 107 1.64 -10.01 8.17
C ALA A 107 2.41 -9.95 9.47
N ILE A 108 2.72 -8.75 9.96
CA ILE A 108 3.57 -8.52 11.13
C ILE A 108 2.85 -7.60 12.11
N GLY A 109 2.78 -8.01 13.38
CA GLY A 109 2.28 -7.14 14.44
C GLY A 109 3.38 -6.22 14.94
N ILE A 110 3.06 -4.96 15.13
CA ILE A 110 3.99 -3.92 15.57
C ILE A 110 3.34 -3.05 16.65
N THR A 111 4.14 -2.22 17.31
CA THR A 111 3.65 -1.37 18.40
C THR A 111 3.04 -0.07 17.91
N GLU A 112 3.58 0.52 16.84
CA GLU A 112 3.06 1.80 16.33
C GLU A 112 3.53 2.02 14.90
N LEU A 113 2.82 2.91 14.20
CA LEU A 113 3.19 3.40 12.87
C LEU A 113 3.50 4.89 12.97
N ALA A 114 4.07 5.44 11.89
CA ALA A 114 4.48 6.85 11.89
C ALA A 114 3.31 7.81 12.11
N ILE A 115 2.12 7.44 11.62
CA ILE A 115 0.93 8.29 11.81
C ILE A 115 0.15 7.80 13.03
N PRO A 116 -0.07 8.67 14.03
CA PRO A 116 -0.82 8.29 15.23
C PRO A 116 -2.21 7.75 14.87
N GLY A 117 -2.56 6.64 15.50
CA GLY A 117 -3.86 6.01 15.29
C GLY A 117 -3.92 5.07 14.10
N ALA A 118 -2.93 5.05 13.21
CA ALA A 118 -2.92 4.12 12.09
C ALA A 118 -2.78 2.69 12.62
N ARG A 119 -3.61 1.78 12.10
CA ARG A 119 -3.60 0.37 12.50
C ARG A 119 -2.99 -0.54 11.46
N VAL A 120 -2.77 -0.03 10.24
CA VAL A 120 -2.17 -0.84 9.18
C VAL A 120 -1.32 0.03 8.27
N GLU A 121 -0.24 -0.56 7.77
CA GLU A 121 0.55 -0.01 6.67
C GLU A 121 0.96 -1.19 5.80
N PHE A 122 0.79 -1.06 4.50
CA PHE A 122 1.27 -2.12 3.59
C PHE A 122 2.43 -1.65 2.76
N ARG A 123 3.32 -2.58 2.47
CA ARG A 123 4.37 -2.41 1.51
C ARG A 123 4.19 -3.45 0.42
N VAL A 124 4.20 -3.01 -0.84
CA VAL A 124 3.85 -3.85 -1.98
C VAL A 124 4.94 -3.78 -3.03
N THR A 125 5.20 -4.93 -3.67
CA THR A 125 5.99 -5.02 -4.88
C THR A 125 5.08 -5.53 -5.99
N ALA A 126 5.08 -4.85 -7.13
CA ALA A 126 4.29 -5.26 -8.29
C ALA A 126 5.23 -5.47 -9.48
N ALA A 127 4.89 -6.40 -10.35
CA ALA A 127 5.68 -6.68 -11.55
C ALA A 127 5.20 -5.77 -12.68
N LEU A 128 6.14 -5.01 -13.26
CA LEU A 128 5.83 -4.16 -14.40
C LEU A 128 5.43 -5.03 -15.59
N LYS A 129 4.50 -4.54 -16.38
CA LYS A 129 4.06 -5.28 -17.55
C LYS A 129 5.20 -5.43 -18.55
N ASP A 130 5.21 -6.57 -19.21
CA ASP A 130 6.21 -6.83 -20.24
C ASP A 130 6.12 -5.78 -21.33
N GLN A 131 7.28 -5.27 -21.75
CA GLN A 131 7.38 -4.25 -22.78
C GLN A 131 7.67 -4.86 -24.16
N SER A 132 7.85 -6.16 -24.25
CA SER A 132 8.17 -6.84 -25.49
C SER A 132 7.00 -6.86 -26.48
#